data_f0d06b1f2c0d817306a221a5f93bba42
#
_entry.id   f0d06b1f2c0d817306a221a5f93bba42
#
_cell.length_a   1.000
_cell.length_b   1.000
_cell.length_c   1.000
_cell.angle_alpha   90.00
_cell.angle_beta   90.00
_cell.angle_gamma   90.00
#
_symmetry.space_group_name_H-M   'P 1'
#
loop_
_entity.id
_entity.type
_entity.pdbx_description
1 polymer ?
#
loop_
_entity_poly.entity_id
_entity_poly.type
_entity_poly.pdbx_seq_one_letter_code
_entity_poly.pdbx_strand_id
1 'polypeptide(L)'
;MPGTDSTAYYLCNMDVKYDIQTRWWALEEKLITRFGKKPDMEAILFLIGVQEVGDFQTKFTKEQKQDLMHVAVCTLLTSSGYFELEKVDEEGWPHYRQLKTLPVFNLAEQENFMKDHILLYFENQDSDE
;
A
#
# COMPACT_ATOMS: atom_id res chain seq x y z
N MET A 1 33.66 11.51 0.84
CA MET A 1 34.41 10.26 1.09
C MET A 1 33.97 9.17 0.13
N PRO A 2 34.71 9.03 -0.95
CA PRO A 2 34.27 8.16 -2.04
C PRO A 2 34.10 6.69 -1.64
N GLY A 3 35.04 6.15 -0.88
CA GLY A 3 34.95 4.75 -0.44
C GLY A 3 33.80 4.49 0.49
N THR A 4 33.51 5.46 1.34
CA THR A 4 32.38 5.36 2.26
C THR A 4 31.07 5.45 1.49
N ASP A 5 31.03 6.29 0.46
CA ASP A 5 29.83 6.45 -0.36
C ASP A 5 29.47 5.16 -1.10
N SER A 6 30.49 4.49 -1.68
CA SER A 6 30.27 3.22 -2.37
C SER A 6 29.79 2.16 -1.41
N THR A 7 30.39 2.09 -0.23
CA THR A 7 29.98 1.13 0.79
C THR A 7 28.56 1.42 1.25
N ALA A 8 28.25 2.69 1.47
CA ALA A 8 26.91 3.11 1.87
C ALA A 8 25.88 2.76 0.82
N TYR A 9 26.22 2.90 -0.46
CA TYR A 9 25.33 2.53 -1.55
C TYR A 9 25.02 1.03 -1.55
N TYR A 10 26.05 0.20 -1.39
CA TYR A 10 25.86 -1.25 -1.30
C TYR A 10 25.06 -1.63 -0.08
N LEU A 11 25.33 -1.04 1.04
CA LEU A 11 24.58 -1.28 2.27
C LEU A 11 23.11 -0.88 2.09
N CYS A 12 22.87 0.26 1.45
CA CYS A 12 21.50 0.69 1.17
C CYS A 12 20.77 -0.29 0.26
N ASN A 13 21.45 -0.82 -0.76
CA ASN A 13 20.84 -1.79 -1.66
C ASN A 13 20.58 -3.13 -0.98
N MET A 14 21.45 -3.54 -0.08
CA MET A 14 21.23 -4.74 0.74
C MET A 14 20.16 -4.50 1.79
N ASP A 15 20.22 -3.33 2.42
CA ASP A 15 19.30 -2.96 3.48
C ASP A 15 17.87 -2.75 2.96
N VAL A 16 17.70 -2.45 1.67
CA VAL A 16 16.36 -2.29 1.10
C VAL A 16 15.52 -3.54 1.30
N LYS A 17 16.08 -4.73 1.08
CA LYS A 17 15.36 -5.99 1.33
C LYS A 17 15.07 -6.19 2.81
N TYR A 18 16.08 -6.00 3.66
CA TYR A 18 15.92 -6.11 5.10
C TYR A 18 15.02 -5.01 5.63
N ASP A 19 15.15 -3.80 5.08
CA ASP A 19 14.35 -2.67 5.49
C ASP A 19 12.87 -2.90 5.20
N ILE A 20 12.55 -3.43 4.02
CA ILE A 20 11.16 -3.76 3.68
C ILE A 20 10.62 -4.81 4.64
N GLN A 21 11.38 -5.86 4.90
CA GLN A 21 10.97 -6.92 5.81
C GLN A 21 10.75 -6.38 7.23
N THR A 22 11.70 -5.62 7.73
CA THR A 22 11.63 -5.03 9.06
C THR A 22 10.47 -4.05 9.18
N ARG A 23 10.31 -3.20 8.17
CA ARG A 23 9.23 -2.23 8.13
C ARG A 23 7.87 -2.92 8.06
N TRP A 24 7.80 -4.01 7.30
CA TRP A 24 6.57 -4.79 7.18
C TRP A 24 6.19 -5.42 8.53
N TRP A 25 7.15 -6.00 9.23
CA TRP A 25 6.92 -6.56 10.55
C TRP A 25 6.45 -5.49 11.53
N ALA A 26 7.04 -4.30 11.47
CA ALA A 26 6.65 -3.19 12.34
C ALA A 26 5.21 -2.77 12.05
N LEU A 27 4.83 -2.72 10.78
CA LEU A 27 3.46 -2.41 10.39
C LEU A 27 2.50 -3.51 10.87
N GLU A 28 2.86 -4.77 10.70
CA GLU A 28 2.04 -5.88 11.18
C GLU A 28 1.80 -5.79 12.68
N GLU A 29 2.83 -5.46 13.45
CA GLU A 29 2.68 -5.30 14.90
C GLU A 29 1.72 -4.18 15.27
N LYS A 30 1.80 -3.06 14.57
CA LYS A 30 0.86 -1.95 14.79
C LYS A 30 -0.57 -2.39 14.49
N LEU A 31 -0.75 -3.13 13.42
CA LEU A 31 -2.09 -3.60 13.02
C LEU A 31 -2.61 -4.67 13.97
N ILE A 32 -1.73 -5.55 14.45
CA ILE A 32 -2.10 -6.54 15.47
C ILE A 32 -2.57 -5.84 16.75
N THR A 33 -1.81 -4.85 17.19
CA THR A 33 -2.16 -4.08 18.39
C THR A 33 -3.52 -3.40 18.22
N ARG A 34 -3.78 -2.87 17.03
CA ARG A 34 -5.00 -2.12 16.75
C ARG A 34 -6.23 -3.03 16.56
N PHE A 35 -6.05 -4.17 15.91
CA PHE A 35 -7.16 -5.04 15.52
C PHE A 35 -7.21 -6.38 16.24
N GLY A 36 -6.20 -6.69 17.05
CA GLY A 36 -6.18 -7.90 17.85
C GLY A 36 -5.68 -9.15 17.15
N LYS A 37 -5.42 -9.08 15.86
CA LYS A 37 -4.90 -10.20 15.09
C LYS A 37 -4.12 -9.71 13.88
N LYS A 38 -3.27 -10.57 13.33
CA LYS A 38 -2.46 -10.26 12.16
C LYS A 38 -3.36 -10.24 10.91
N PRO A 39 -3.48 -9.10 10.24
CA PRO A 39 -4.26 -9.03 9.00
C PRO A 39 -3.47 -9.61 7.84
N ASP A 40 -4.16 -10.24 6.88
CA ASP A 40 -3.54 -10.64 5.64
C ASP A 40 -3.52 -9.46 4.65
N MET A 41 -2.93 -9.68 3.48
CA MET A 41 -2.82 -8.64 2.46
C MET A 41 -4.20 -8.10 2.05
N GLU A 42 -5.17 -8.98 1.90
CA GLU A 42 -6.51 -8.57 1.50
C GLU A 42 -7.17 -7.69 2.57
N ALA A 43 -6.98 -8.04 3.83
CA ALA A 43 -7.52 -7.25 4.93
C ALA A 43 -6.89 -5.87 4.98
N ILE A 44 -5.59 -5.77 4.72
CA ILE A 44 -4.89 -4.49 4.68
C ILE A 44 -5.40 -3.62 3.53
N LEU A 45 -5.56 -4.21 2.34
CA LEU A 45 -6.09 -3.49 1.19
C LEU A 45 -7.53 -3.03 1.44
N PHE A 46 -8.34 -3.88 2.05
CA PHE A 46 -9.70 -3.51 2.41
C PHE A 46 -9.70 -2.31 3.37
N LEU A 47 -8.83 -2.32 4.36
CA LEU A 47 -8.71 -1.21 5.31
C LEU A 47 -8.33 0.10 4.61
N ILE A 48 -7.38 0.04 3.70
CA ILE A 48 -6.97 1.22 2.93
C ILE A 48 -8.15 1.74 2.10
N GLY A 49 -8.89 0.85 1.44
CA GLY A 49 -10.06 1.24 0.66
C GLY A 49 -11.12 1.92 1.50
N VAL A 50 -11.39 1.40 2.69
CA VAL A 50 -12.35 2.00 3.61
C VAL A 50 -11.91 3.40 4.01
N GLN A 51 -10.63 3.59 4.30
CA GLN A 51 -10.10 4.90 4.67
C GLN A 51 -10.20 5.89 3.51
N GLU A 52 -9.91 5.45 2.30
CA GLU A 52 -9.94 6.36 1.14
C GLU A 52 -11.36 6.77 0.75
N VAL A 53 -12.32 5.86 0.86
CA VAL A 53 -13.72 6.18 0.57
C VAL A 53 -14.37 6.93 1.73
N GLY A 54 -13.93 6.64 2.96
CA GLY A 54 -14.48 7.26 4.15
C GLY A 54 -15.80 6.66 4.60
N ASP A 55 -16.11 5.46 4.12
CA ASP A 55 -17.35 4.77 4.46
C ASP A 55 -17.03 3.68 5.49
N PHE A 56 -17.37 3.96 6.74
CA PHE A 56 -17.01 3.09 7.86
C PHE A 56 -18.17 2.21 8.30
N GLN A 57 -18.88 1.61 7.36
CA GLN A 57 -19.94 0.66 7.65
C GLN A 57 -19.41 -0.54 8.43
N THR A 58 -20.26 -1.17 9.21
CA THR A 58 -19.90 -2.36 9.96
C THR A 58 -19.98 -3.63 9.12
N LYS A 59 -20.77 -3.60 8.06
CA LYS A 59 -20.94 -4.74 7.16
C LYS A 59 -20.84 -4.30 5.71
N PHE A 60 -20.14 -5.10 4.93
CA PHE A 60 -20.00 -4.88 3.49
C PHE A 60 -20.33 -6.16 2.75
N THR A 61 -20.95 -6.04 1.59
CA THR A 61 -21.15 -7.17 0.70
C THR A 61 -19.81 -7.59 0.12
N LYS A 62 -19.77 -8.79 -0.43
CA LYS A 62 -18.55 -9.28 -1.10
C LYS A 62 -18.13 -8.35 -2.23
N GLU A 63 -19.10 -7.87 -3.00
CA GLU A 63 -18.83 -6.94 -4.10
C GLU A 63 -18.27 -5.63 -3.59
N GLN A 64 -18.82 -5.09 -2.51
CA GLN A 64 -18.32 -3.85 -1.92
C GLN A 64 -16.89 -4.01 -1.41
N LYS A 65 -16.59 -5.17 -0.81
CA LYS A 65 -15.22 -5.45 -0.36
C LYS A 65 -14.24 -5.48 -1.52
N GLN A 66 -14.63 -6.09 -2.63
CA GLN A 66 -13.79 -6.13 -3.82
C GLN A 66 -13.59 -4.74 -4.41
N ASP A 67 -14.64 -3.94 -4.44
CA ASP A 67 -14.54 -2.57 -4.93
C ASP A 67 -13.62 -1.72 -4.05
N LEU A 68 -13.71 -1.89 -2.73
CA LEU A 68 -12.84 -1.19 -1.80
C LEU A 68 -11.39 -1.60 -1.96
N MET A 69 -11.13 -2.89 -2.17
CA MET A 69 -9.78 -3.38 -2.43
C MET A 69 -9.24 -2.82 -3.74
N HIS A 70 -10.08 -2.70 -4.75
CA HIS A 70 -9.69 -2.10 -6.02
C HIS A 70 -9.32 -0.63 -5.84
N VAL A 71 -10.11 0.11 -5.08
CA VAL A 71 -9.79 1.51 -4.74
C VAL A 71 -8.42 1.58 -4.06
N ALA A 72 -8.16 0.66 -3.14
CA ALA A 72 -6.87 0.62 -2.44
C ALA A 72 -5.71 0.42 -3.41
N VAL A 73 -5.84 -0.54 -4.32
CA VAL A 73 -4.78 -0.81 -5.30
C VAL A 73 -4.54 0.43 -6.17
N CYS A 74 -5.60 1.04 -6.67
CA CYS A 74 -5.46 2.24 -7.50
C CYS A 74 -4.83 3.40 -6.74
N THR A 75 -5.23 3.59 -5.48
CA THR A 75 -4.65 4.63 -4.62
C THR A 75 -3.16 4.41 -4.41
N LEU A 76 -2.78 3.17 -4.09
CA LEU A 76 -1.37 2.84 -3.86
C LEU A 76 -0.54 3.05 -5.13
N LEU A 77 -1.05 2.64 -6.27
CA LEU A 77 -0.30 2.71 -7.53
C LEU A 77 -0.30 4.11 -8.14
N THR A 78 -1.11 5.02 -7.64
CA THR A 78 -1.07 6.42 -8.03
C THR A 78 0.27 7.05 -7.66
N SER A 79 0.84 6.65 -6.53
CA SER A 79 2.14 7.18 -6.08
C SER A 79 3.28 6.81 -7.04
N SER A 80 3.12 5.74 -7.82
CA SER A 80 4.12 5.30 -8.80
C SER A 80 3.74 5.66 -10.24
N GLY A 81 2.65 6.42 -10.42
CA GLY A 81 2.28 6.92 -11.75
C GLY A 81 1.53 5.94 -12.63
N TYR A 82 1.04 4.83 -12.09
CA TYR A 82 0.26 3.86 -12.87
C TYR A 82 -1.19 4.26 -13.02
N PHE A 83 -1.71 4.99 -12.06
CA PHE A 83 -3.09 5.49 -12.05
C PHE A 83 -3.11 6.93 -11.63
N GLU A 84 -4.16 7.64 -12.03
CA GLU A 84 -4.42 8.97 -11.50
C GLU A 84 -5.89 9.09 -11.13
N LEU A 85 -6.17 9.90 -10.13
CA LEU A 85 -7.53 10.17 -9.71
C LEU A 85 -8.21 11.02 -10.77
N GLU A 86 -9.28 10.48 -11.35
CA GLU A 86 -10.03 11.17 -12.39
C GLU A 86 -11.14 12.04 -11.79
N LYS A 87 -11.89 11.47 -10.85
CA LYS A 87 -12.98 12.18 -10.20
C LYS A 87 -13.40 11.45 -8.94
N VAL A 88 -14.13 12.15 -8.08
CA VAL A 88 -14.83 11.55 -6.93
C VAL A 88 -16.32 11.70 -7.23
N ASP A 89 -17.07 10.60 -7.17
CA ASP A 89 -18.50 10.64 -7.49
C ASP A 89 -19.32 11.20 -6.32
N GLU A 90 -20.64 11.28 -6.53
CA GLU A 90 -21.55 11.87 -5.54
C GLU A 90 -21.59 11.08 -4.24
N GLU A 91 -21.27 9.78 -4.29
CA GLU A 91 -21.27 8.93 -3.11
C GLU A 91 -19.94 8.98 -2.36
N GLY A 92 -18.96 9.73 -2.90
CA GLY A 92 -17.65 9.86 -2.28
C GLY A 92 -16.64 8.82 -2.74
N TRP A 93 -16.97 8.06 -3.78
CA TRP A 93 -16.07 7.04 -4.29
C TRP A 93 -15.11 7.61 -5.34
N PRO A 94 -13.81 7.37 -5.19
CA PRO A 94 -12.84 7.83 -6.17
C PRO A 94 -12.85 6.95 -7.42
N HIS A 95 -12.69 7.58 -8.57
CA HIS A 95 -12.56 6.90 -9.85
C HIS A 95 -11.18 7.18 -10.42
N TYR A 96 -10.49 6.14 -10.83
CA TYR A 96 -9.11 6.23 -11.30
C TYR A 96 -9.01 5.89 -12.77
N ARG A 97 -8.05 6.53 -13.43
CA ARG A 97 -7.73 6.24 -14.83
C ARG A 97 -6.35 5.61 -14.87
N GLN A 98 -6.21 4.50 -15.58
CA GLN A 98 -4.92 3.85 -15.76
C GLN A 98 -4.07 4.63 -16.77
N LEU A 99 -2.85 4.97 -16.36
CA LEU A 99 -1.93 5.74 -17.19
C LEU A 99 -0.95 4.86 -17.95
N LYS A 100 -0.56 3.72 -17.36
CA LYS A 100 0.38 2.82 -17.99
C LYS A 100 0.15 1.39 -17.53
N THR A 101 0.63 0.45 -18.33
CA THR A 101 0.49 -0.98 -18.06
C THR A 101 1.42 -1.37 -16.92
N LEU A 102 0.92 -2.23 -16.04
CA LEU A 102 1.73 -2.76 -14.96
C LEU A 102 2.76 -3.73 -15.51
N PRO A 103 3.97 -3.78 -14.91
CA PRO A 103 4.96 -4.78 -15.29
C PRO A 103 4.45 -6.19 -15.04
N VAL A 104 5.01 -7.16 -15.77
CA VAL A 104 4.71 -8.57 -15.53
C VAL A 104 5.58 -9.04 -14.37
N PHE A 105 4.95 -9.47 -13.30
CA PHE A 105 5.64 -9.94 -12.10
C PHE A 105 5.34 -11.40 -11.85
N ASN A 106 6.31 -12.12 -11.27
CA ASN A 106 5.99 -13.38 -10.62
C ASN A 106 5.32 -13.09 -9.27
N LEU A 107 4.84 -14.11 -8.58
CA LEU A 107 4.09 -13.92 -7.33
C LEU A 107 4.91 -13.21 -6.25
N ALA A 108 6.18 -13.57 -6.12
CA ALA A 108 7.05 -12.95 -5.11
C ALA A 108 7.28 -11.47 -5.40
N GLU A 109 7.52 -11.14 -6.67
CA GLU A 109 7.72 -9.75 -7.08
C GLU A 109 6.46 -8.92 -6.88
N GLN A 110 5.31 -9.49 -7.22
CA GLN A 110 4.02 -8.83 -7.04
C GLN A 110 3.77 -8.53 -5.56
N GLU A 111 4.05 -9.51 -4.70
CA GLU A 111 3.87 -9.33 -3.27
C GLU A 111 4.77 -8.22 -2.72
N ASN A 112 6.04 -8.23 -3.11
CA ASN A 112 6.98 -7.19 -2.67
C ASN A 112 6.59 -5.82 -3.20
N PHE A 113 6.14 -5.75 -4.43
CA PHE A 113 5.68 -4.51 -5.05
C PHE A 113 4.52 -3.91 -4.25
N MET A 114 3.55 -4.74 -3.88
CA MET A 114 2.41 -4.27 -3.10
C MET A 114 2.81 -3.90 -1.67
N LYS A 115 3.68 -4.68 -1.05
CA LYS A 115 4.17 -4.38 0.30
C LYS A 115 4.87 -3.02 0.36
N ASP A 116 5.69 -2.73 -0.63
CA ASP A 116 6.40 -1.46 -0.70
C ASP A 116 5.41 -0.30 -0.77
N HIS A 117 4.41 -0.41 -1.61
CA HIS A 117 3.39 0.63 -1.76
C HIS A 117 2.55 0.79 -0.49
N ILE A 118 2.20 -0.31 0.16
CA ILE A 118 1.44 -0.27 1.41
C ILE A 118 2.26 0.43 2.50
N LEU A 119 3.55 0.11 2.58
CA LEU A 119 4.44 0.75 3.56
C LEU A 119 4.52 2.25 3.33
N LEU A 120 4.68 2.68 2.08
CA LEU A 120 4.70 4.11 1.75
C LEU A 120 3.41 4.80 2.15
N TYR A 121 2.29 4.17 1.92
CA TYR A 121 0.98 4.71 2.26
C TYR A 121 0.87 4.98 3.76
N PHE A 122 1.19 4.00 4.59
CA PHE A 122 1.08 4.14 6.03
C PHE A 122 2.15 5.07 6.61
N GLU A 123 3.34 5.06 6.06
CA GLU A 123 4.41 5.97 6.49
C GLU A 123 4.06 7.41 6.19
N ASN A 124 3.46 7.68 5.04
CA ASN A 124 3.02 9.03 4.70
C ASN A 124 1.92 9.53 5.62
N GLN A 125 1.02 8.64 6.05
CA GLN A 125 0.00 9.01 7.02
C GLN A 125 0.61 9.35 8.37
N ASP A 126 1.57 8.56 8.82
CA ASP A 126 2.26 8.83 10.09
C ASP A 126 3.02 10.16 10.04
N SER A 127 3.57 10.50 8.87
CA SER A 127 4.31 11.75 8.69
C SER A 127 3.41 12.99 8.75
N ASP A 128 2.14 12.85 8.42
CA ASP A 128 1.19 13.96 8.41
C ASP A 128 0.70 14.33 9.80
N GLU A 129 1.03 13.51 10.78
CA GLU A 129 0.74 13.81 12.18
C GLU A 129 1.90 14.59 12.81
#